data_d0ea811376699bace3fabb481dfdf482
#
_entry.id   d0ea811376699bace3fabb481dfdf482
#
_cell.length_a   1.000
_cell.length_b   1.000
_cell.length_c   1.000
_cell.angle_alpha   90.00
_cell.angle_beta   90.00
_cell.angle_gamma   90.00
#
_symmetry.space_group_name_H-M   'P 1'
#
loop_
_entity.id
_entity.type
_entity.pdbx_description
1 polymer ?
#
loop_
_entity_poly.entity_id
_entity_poly.type
_entity_poly.pdbx_seq_one_letter_code
_entity_poly.pdbx_strand_id
1 'polypeptide(L)'
;MPAQEHPAEAAEARARHERLVAGLVGLLAAGTPGQDPVVVRTHISTVILAGETACKLKRPVRLPFLDFSLLSQRRFFLEEELRINRRTAPGLYRDVLPLTGTADRPAIGGTGEPIEWMLRMRRFDADGEFAAMARAGLLRPAHVEALARHIATFHVGLAPLTTAPPGALPPKDTRQWALENLDEIAAHPLRPAGCEAADVAALRGDLECAFDAAQGLIDRRRAQGFVRECHGDLHLGNIVNWRGEVLAFDAIEFDARLRVIDIVSDAAFTFMDLLAKGLRPLAWHFINTWATHTGDHEGLTLLRLYAAYRALVRAKVALLGGGDAQAFGTYWALARQLMRGPARARLVVTMGLSGSGKSTVARRLADELGAVWLRSDVERKRLHGLAPSERPPAGSPLYSPQSTRRTYARLGALAETLLAAGLPVVVDAASLRCDERQALHALAARQGVDFSLVVCSAPPERLRERIEARQALGDDPSDATVEVLALQQRVQEPLTPDERRHAVQVVNDGTLSALEAQVDRLAAAWAASQGV
;
A
#
# COMPACT_ATOMS: atom_id res chain seq x y z
N MET A 1 11.84 22.14 31.66
CA MET A 1 11.59 20.85 32.32
C MET A 1 10.08 20.64 32.34
N PRO A 2 9.50 19.60 31.70
CA PRO A 2 8.08 19.34 31.84
C PRO A 2 7.79 18.90 33.27
N ALA A 3 6.75 19.50 33.89
CA ALA A 3 6.29 19.15 35.23
C ALA A 3 5.98 17.64 35.28
N GLN A 4 6.56 16.92 36.22
CA GLN A 4 6.21 15.53 36.52
C GLN A 4 4.78 15.54 37.07
N GLU A 5 3.84 14.91 36.37
CA GLU A 5 2.50 14.66 36.93
C GLU A 5 2.65 13.89 38.26
N HIS A 6 1.91 14.34 39.26
CA HIS A 6 1.86 13.62 40.54
C HIS A 6 1.16 12.26 40.28
N PRO A 7 1.74 11.11 40.66
CA PRO A 7 1.16 9.79 40.40
C PRO A 7 -0.31 9.65 40.86
N ALA A 8 -0.70 10.40 41.90
CA ALA A 8 -2.08 10.45 42.42
C ALA A 8 -3.05 11.12 41.45
N GLU A 9 -2.66 12.23 40.80
CA GLU A 9 -3.50 12.95 39.84
C GLU A 9 -3.75 12.11 38.57
N ALA A 10 -2.74 11.41 38.07
CA ALA A 10 -2.87 10.49 36.96
C ALA A 10 -3.78 9.30 37.30
N ALA A 11 -3.72 8.78 38.52
CA ALA A 11 -4.62 7.71 39.00
C ALA A 11 -6.08 8.18 39.10
N GLU A 12 -6.30 9.39 39.61
CA GLU A 12 -7.64 9.99 39.72
C GLU A 12 -8.25 10.26 38.34
N ALA A 13 -7.45 10.81 37.39
CA ALA A 13 -7.89 11.03 36.02
C ALA A 13 -8.30 9.72 35.33
N ARG A 14 -7.55 8.64 35.52
CA ARG A 14 -7.89 7.31 35.01
C ARG A 14 -9.18 6.77 35.67
N ALA A 15 -9.33 6.87 36.98
CA ALA A 15 -10.52 6.45 37.69
C ALA A 15 -11.78 7.23 37.23
N ARG A 16 -11.65 8.55 37.02
CA ARG A 16 -12.71 9.39 36.45
C ARG A 16 -13.08 8.93 35.04
N HIS A 17 -12.09 8.62 34.20
CA HIS A 17 -12.31 8.11 32.83
C HIS A 17 -13.08 6.78 32.85
N GLU A 18 -12.73 5.84 33.72
CA GLU A 18 -13.44 4.55 33.83
C GLU A 18 -14.89 4.72 34.31
N ARG A 19 -15.17 5.65 35.26
CA ARG A 19 -16.56 5.99 35.67
C ARG A 19 -17.32 6.59 34.48
N LEU A 20 -16.73 7.50 33.73
CA LEU A 20 -17.34 8.08 32.54
C LEU A 20 -17.69 7.03 31.48
N VAL A 21 -16.74 6.10 31.21
CA VAL A 21 -17.00 4.98 30.29
C VAL A 21 -18.17 4.12 30.78
N ALA A 22 -18.22 3.79 32.06
CA ALA A 22 -19.33 3.02 32.63
C ALA A 22 -20.66 3.76 32.50
N GLY A 23 -20.69 5.08 32.79
CA GLY A 23 -21.89 5.92 32.62
C GLY A 23 -22.36 5.99 31.16
N LEU A 24 -21.42 6.12 30.21
CA LEU A 24 -21.73 6.11 28.78
C LEU A 24 -22.24 4.74 28.30
N VAL A 25 -21.67 3.63 28.77
CA VAL A 25 -22.18 2.29 28.49
C VAL A 25 -23.65 2.16 28.93
N GLY A 26 -23.97 2.60 30.15
CA GLY A 26 -25.34 2.61 30.62
C GLY A 26 -26.30 3.47 29.79
N LEU A 27 -25.87 4.67 29.41
CA LEU A 27 -26.61 5.57 28.53
C LEU A 27 -26.87 4.97 27.14
N LEU A 28 -25.86 4.40 26.54
CA LEU A 28 -25.93 3.80 25.19
C LEU A 28 -26.73 2.50 25.19
N ALA A 29 -26.63 1.67 26.24
CA ALA A 29 -27.45 0.48 26.41
C ALA A 29 -28.96 0.81 26.48
N ALA A 30 -29.34 1.88 27.19
CA ALA A 30 -30.72 2.36 27.23
C ALA A 30 -31.22 2.81 25.84
N GLY A 31 -30.34 3.30 24.97
CA GLY A 31 -30.68 3.72 23.61
C GLY A 31 -30.68 2.58 22.56
N THR A 32 -30.21 1.38 22.93
CA THR A 32 -30.11 0.20 22.02
C THR A 32 -30.63 -1.07 22.71
N PRO A 33 -31.97 -1.17 22.95
CA PRO A 33 -32.53 -2.33 23.63
C PRO A 33 -32.19 -3.65 22.96
N GLY A 34 -31.72 -4.62 23.74
CA GLY A 34 -31.40 -5.97 23.27
C GLY A 34 -29.98 -6.13 22.69
N GLN A 35 -29.16 -5.09 22.73
CA GLN A 35 -27.74 -5.16 22.34
C GLN A 35 -26.87 -4.49 23.42
N ASP A 36 -26.08 -5.28 24.11
CA ASP A 36 -25.12 -4.75 25.09
C ASP A 36 -23.95 -4.05 24.39
N PRO A 37 -23.60 -2.82 24.81
CA PRO A 37 -22.42 -2.14 24.29
C PRO A 37 -21.13 -2.92 24.59
N VAL A 38 -20.24 -2.98 23.60
CA VAL A 38 -18.90 -3.61 23.73
C VAL A 38 -17.85 -2.53 23.92
N VAL A 39 -17.01 -2.68 24.95
CA VAL A 39 -15.91 -1.73 25.22
C VAL A 39 -14.58 -2.30 24.77
N VAL A 40 -13.94 -1.63 23.81
CA VAL A 40 -12.60 -1.94 23.32
C VAL A 40 -11.61 -0.91 23.88
N ARG A 41 -10.53 -1.38 24.51
CA ARG A 41 -9.51 -0.50 25.10
C ARG A 41 -8.19 -0.67 24.39
N THR A 42 -7.59 0.45 24.02
CA THR A 42 -6.20 0.53 23.54
C THR A 42 -5.33 1.27 24.55
N HIS A 43 -4.05 1.44 24.29
CA HIS A 43 -3.15 2.19 25.17
C HIS A 43 -3.56 3.66 25.31
N ILE A 44 -4.15 4.27 24.27
CA ILE A 44 -4.42 5.71 24.19
C ILE A 44 -5.91 6.06 24.03
N SER A 45 -6.79 5.08 23.76
CA SER A 45 -8.19 5.32 23.48
C SER A 45 -9.09 4.24 24.09
N THR A 46 -10.36 4.61 24.33
CA THR A 46 -11.45 3.69 24.65
C THR A 46 -12.53 3.84 23.58
N VAL A 47 -12.96 2.74 22.96
CA VAL A 47 -14.03 2.71 21.96
C VAL A 47 -15.21 1.93 22.51
N ILE A 48 -16.40 2.53 22.50
CA ILE A 48 -17.66 1.89 22.91
C ILE A 48 -18.47 1.62 21.65
N LEU A 49 -18.77 0.37 21.38
CA LEU A 49 -19.58 -0.08 20.25
C LEU A 49 -21.02 -0.31 20.73
N ALA A 50 -21.98 0.48 20.24
CA ALA A 50 -23.39 0.39 20.61
C ALA A 50 -24.28 0.50 19.38
N GLY A 51 -25.04 -0.56 19.07
CA GLY A 51 -25.82 -0.65 17.85
C GLY A 51 -24.95 -0.41 16.62
N GLU A 52 -25.35 0.56 15.78
CA GLU A 52 -24.60 0.98 14.56
C GLU A 52 -23.57 2.10 14.82
N THR A 53 -23.32 2.45 16.08
CA THR A 53 -22.43 3.56 16.44
C THR A 53 -21.19 3.06 17.16
N ALA A 54 -20.04 3.65 16.85
CA ALA A 54 -18.80 3.54 17.60
C ALA A 54 -18.46 4.91 18.19
N CYS A 55 -18.22 4.94 19.51
CA CYS A 55 -17.91 6.13 20.28
C CYS A 55 -16.48 6.03 20.80
N LYS A 56 -15.56 6.85 20.29
CA LYS A 56 -14.14 6.85 20.69
C LYS A 56 -13.81 8.01 21.60
N LEU A 57 -13.17 7.72 22.72
CA LEU A 57 -12.66 8.68 23.69
C LEU A 57 -11.15 8.52 23.78
N LYS A 58 -10.41 9.63 23.92
CA LYS A 58 -8.99 9.59 24.29
C LYS A 58 -8.84 9.31 25.78
N ARG A 59 -7.90 8.45 26.15
CA ARG A 59 -7.58 8.18 27.56
C ARG A 59 -6.70 9.30 28.12
N PRO A 60 -6.87 9.72 29.37
CA PRO A 60 -6.03 10.73 30.00
C PRO A 60 -4.65 10.10 30.34
N VAL A 61 -3.77 9.99 29.33
CA VAL A 61 -2.45 9.39 29.46
C VAL A 61 -1.39 10.34 28.92
N ARG A 62 -0.22 10.26 29.51
CA ARG A 62 0.98 10.94 29.03
C ARG A 62 2.05 9.91 28.71
N LEU A 63 2.48 9.89 27.45
CA LEU A 63 3.53 9.02 26.94
C LEU A 63 4.66 9.88 26.35
N PRO A 64 5.86 9.34 26.13
CA PRO A 64 6.98 10.13 25.59
C PRO A 64 6.70 10.84 24.28
N PHE A 65 5.75 10.33 23.50
CA PHE A 65 5.40 10.80 22.14
C PHE A 65 4.01 11.45 22.05
N LEU A 66 3.21 11.47 23.14
CA LEU A 66 1.90 12.12 23.17
C LEU A 66 1.48 12.54 24.59
N ASP A 67 0.66 13.60 24.67
CA ASP A 67 0.09 14.07 25.94
C ASP A 67 -1.42 14.29 25.77
N PHE A 68 -2.20 13.41 26.40
CA PHE A 68 -3.66 13.47 26.47
C PHE A 68 -4.17 13.81 27.89
N SER A 69 -3.28 14.31 28.76
CA SER A 69 -3.65 14.65 30.16
C SER A 69 -4.71 15.75 30.22
N LEU A 70 -4.58 16.79 29.37
CA LEU A 70 -5.52 17.92 29.34
C LEU A 70 -6.75 17.63 28.46
N LEU A 71 -7.93 18.09 28.93
CA LEU A 71 -9.19 17.99 28.17
C LEU A 71 -9.11 18.71 26.81
N SER A 72 -8.48 19.88 26.77
CA SER A 72 -8.27 20.63 25.52
C SER A 72 -7.43 19.86 24.49
N GLN A 73 -6.42 19.12 24.92
CA GLN A 73 -5.60 18.27 24.06
C GLN A 73 -6.42 17.10 23.52
N ARG A 74 -7.21 16.43 24.37
CA ARG A 74 -8.07 15.34 23.92
C ARG A 74 -9.08 15.80 22.88
N ARG A 75 -9.69 16.97 23.08
CA ARG A 75 -10.56 17.61 22.07
C ARG A 75 -9.81 17.84 20.77
N PHE A 76 -8.67 18.54 20.82
CA PHE A 76 -7.87 18.86 19.65
C PHE A 76 -7.54 17.60 18.84
N PHE A 77 -7.08 16.53 19.49
CA PHE A 77 -6.71 15.31 18.78
C PHE A 77 -7.91 14.48 18.29
N LEU A 78 -9.10 14.60 18.88
CA LEU A 78 -10.31 14.02 18.30
C LEU A 78 -10.78 14.79 17.06
N GLU A 79 -10.70 16.13 17.08
CA GLU A 79 -11.01 16.97 15.92
C GLU A 79 -9.99 16.74 14.79
N GLU A 80 -8.72 16.57 15.12
CA GLU A 80 -7.67 16.22 14.15
C GLU A 80 -7.88 14.80 13.58
N GLU A 81 -8.22 13.81 14.41
CA GLU A 81 -8.57 12.47 13.97
C GLU A 81 -9.76 12.49 13.00
N LEU A 82 -10.79 13.26 13.32
CA LEU A 82 -11.93 13.47 12.43
C LEU A 82 -11.51 14.10 11.08
N ARG A 83 -10.67 15.14 11.13
CA ARG A 83 -10.20 15.85 9.93
C ARG A 83 -9.43 14.93 8.99
N ILE A 84 -8.45 14.20 9.52
CA ILE A 84 -7.55 13.38 8.68
C ILE A 84 -8.26 12.14 8.13
N ASN A 85 -9.10 11.48 8.93
CA ASN A 85 -9.76 10.25 8.54
C ASN A 85 -10.95 10.44 7.59
N ARG A 86 -11.57 11.63 7.58
CA ARG A 86 -12.59 11.96 6.58
C ARG A 86 -12.05 11.97 5.15
N ARG A 87 -10.74 12.04 4.96
CA ARG A 87 -10.10 12.00 3.63
C ARG A 87 -10.13 10.60 3.00
N THR A 88 -10.11 9.55 3.83
CA THR A 88 -10.06 8.14 3.38
C THR A 88 -11.29 7.32 3.80
N ALA A 89 -12.03 7.77 4.82
CA ALA A 89 -13.22 7.09 5.33
C ALA A 89 -14.35 8.06 5.70
N PRO A 90 -14.81 8.96 4.78
CA PRO A 90 -15.82 9.97 5.09
C PRO A 90 -17.15 9.36 5.55
N GLY A 91 -17.48 8.16 5.08
CA GLY A 91 -18.69 7.44 5.48
C GLY A 91 -18.67 6.95 6.93
N LEU A 92 -17.49 6.73 7.52
CA LEU A 92 -17.35 6.22 8.89
C LEU A 92 -17.33 7.34 9.93
N TYR A 93 -16.59 8.42 9.70
CA TYR A 93 -16.34 9.48 10.69
C TYR A 93 -17.42 10.56 10.65
N ARG A 94 -18.17 10.73 11.74
CA ARG A 94 -19.32 11.64 11.79
C ARG A 94 -18.97 13.01 12.36
N ASP A 95 -18.73 13.08 13.66
CA ASP A 95 -18.52 14.33 14.39
C ASP A 95 -17.81 14.11 15.73
N VAL A 96 -17.32 15.21 16.31
CA VAL A 96 -16.84 15.26 17.70
C VAL A 96 -17.89 15.98 18.53
N LEU A 97 -18.33 15.35 19.59
CA LEU A 97 -19.38 15.84 20.48
C LEU A 97 -18.85 16.06 21.89
N PRO A 98 -19.31 17.12 22.59
CA PRO A 98 -19.06 17.29 24.01
C PRO A 98 -19.85 16.25 24.81
N LEU A 99 -19.26 15.79 25.90
CA LEU A 99 -19.94 15.07 26.95
C LEU A 99 -20.12 16.03 28.13
N THR A 100 -21.34 16.18 28.61
CA THR A 100 -21.71 17.09 29.72
C THR A 100 -22.27 16.31 30.92
N GLY A 101 -22.64 16.97 32.01
CA GLY A 101 -23.13 16.32 33.20
C GLY A 101 -22.01 15.88 34.15
N THR A 102 -22.11 14.67 34.69
CA THR A 102 -21.09 14.10 35.60
C THR A 102 -20.50 12.81 34.99
N ALA A 103 -19.37 12.35 35.51
CA ALA A 103 -18.75 11.10 35.04
C ALA A 103 -19.70 9.88 35.21
N ASP A 104 -20.50 9.86 36.27
CA ASP A 104 -21.45 8.78 36.58
C ASP A 104 -22.78 8.91 35.80
N ARG A 105 -23.14 10.14 35.38
CA ARG A 105 -24.36 10.45 34.61
C ARG A 105 -24.01 11.40 33.45
N PRO A 106 -23.27 10.92 32.44
CA PRO A 106 -22.92 11.73 31.28
C PRO A 106 -24.14 11.95 30.37
N ALA A 107 -24.12 13.09 29.68
CA ALA A 107 -25.04 13.39 28.58
C ALA A 107 -24.25 13.66 27.32
N ILE A 108 -24.69 13.14 26.18
CA ILE A 108 -24.06 13.38 24.86
C ILE A 108 -24.63 14.68 24.30
N GLY A 109 -23.77 15.66 24.06
CA GLY A 109 -24.15 17.01 23.68
C GLY A 109 -24.62 17.84 24.92
N GLY A 110 -25.52 18.78 24.70
CA GLY A 110 -26.07 19.66 25.75
C GLY A 110 -25.33 20.99 25.86
N THR A 111 -25.86 21.89 26.70
CA THR A 111 -25.41 23.27 26.89
C THR A 111 -24.50 23.46 28.12
N GLY A 112 -24.22 22.37 28.88
CA GLY A 112 -23.35 22.40 30.05
C GLY A 112 -21.87 22.45 29.70
N GLU A 113 -21.02 22.74 30.70
CA GLU A 113 -19.58 22.66 30.57
C GLU A 113 -19.15 21.22 30.17
N PRO A 114 -18.33 21.06 29.13
CA PRO A 114 -17.85 19.76 28.70
C PRO A 114 -16.96 19.11 29.76
N ILE A 115 -17.30 17.92 30.18
CA ILE A 115 -16.48 17.09 31.08
C ILE A 115 -15.51 16.19 30.29
N GLU A 116 -15.84 15.89 29.01
CA GLU A 116 -15.03 15.12 28.08
C GLU A 116 -15.51 15.37 26.65
N TRP A 117 -14.75 14.86 25.66
CA TRP A 117 -15.08 14.88 24.24
C TRP A 117 -15.10 13.46 23.68
N MET A 118 -15.96 13.24 22.69
CA MET A 118 -16.18 11.93 22.08
C MET A 118 -16.25 12.07 20.57
N LEU A 119 -15.47 11.26 19.86
CA LEU A 119 -15.60 11.09 18.41
C LEU A 119 -16.67 10.03 18.14
N ARG A 120 -17.69 10.42 17.38
CA ARG A 120 -18.74 9.52 16.94
C ARG A 120 -18.48 9.03 15.53
N MET A 121 -18.51 7.71 15.36
CA MET A 121 -18.29 7.03 14.09
C MET A 121 -19.45 6.05 13.82
N ARG A 122 -19.56 5.58 12.58
CA ARG A 122 -20.38 4.40 12.27
C ARG A 122 -19.60 3.15 12.66
N ARG A 123 -20.31 2.19 13.24
CA ARG A 123 -19.78 0.86 13.51
C ARG A 123 -19.73 0.07 12.20
N PHE A 124 -18.69 -0.71 12.03
CA PHE A 124 -18.56 -1.75 11.02
C PHE A 124 -18.30 -3.10 11.68
N ASP A 125 -18.53 -4.17 10.96
CA ASP A 125 -18.27 -5.52 11.45
C ASP A 125 -16.77 -5.82 11.37
N ALA A 126 -16.21 -6.34 12.45
CA ALA A 126 -14.77 -6.67 12.54
C ALA A 126 -14.31 -7.68 11.48
N ASP A 127 -15.22 -8.56 11.01
CA ASP A 127 -14.95 -9.51 9.94
C ASP A 127 -14.69 -8.83 8.59
N GLY A 128 -15.12 -7.57 8.43
CA GLY A 128 -14.81 -6.74 7.26
C GLY A 128 -13.42 -6.12 7.28
N GLU A 129 -12.68 -6.17 8.40
CA GLU A 129 -11.30 -5.72 8.45
C GLU A 129 -10.40 -6.60 7.58
N PHE A 130 -9.51 -5.99 6.81
CA PHE A 130 -8.60 -6.75 5.93
C PHE A 130 -7.70 -7.72 6.72
N ALA A 131 -7.32 -7.38 7.94
CA ALA A 131 -6.60 -8.29 8.82
C ALA A 131 -7.42 -9.54 9.19
N ALA A 132 -8.72 -9.38 9.44
CA ALA A 132 -9.63 -10.51 9.70
C ALA A 132 -9.88 -11.32 8.43
N MET A 133 -10.17 -10.65 7.32
CA MET A 133 -10.35 -11.29 6.00
C MET A 133 -9.10 -12.08 5.58
N ALA A 134 -7.90 -11.55 5.82
CA ALA A 134 -6.65 -12.25 5.53
C ALA A 134 -6.50 -13.53 6.35
N ARG A 135 -6.77 -13.47 7.67
CA ARG A 135 -6.75 -14.66 8.55
C ARG A 135 -7.78 -15.73 8.14
N ALA A 136 -8.94 -15.30 7.69
CA ALA A 136 -10.01 -16.18 7.22
C ALA A 136 -9.81 -16.70 5.78
N GLY A 137 -8.76 -16.26 5.07
CA GLY A 137 -8.53 -16.60 3.66
C GLY A 137 -9.58 -16.01 2.71
N LEU A 138 -10.25 -14.94 3.11
CA LEU A 138 -11.33 -14.29 2.35
C LEU A 138 -10.84 -13.07 1.54
N LEU A 139 -9.61 -12.59 1.76
CA LEU A 139 -9.06 -11.48 1.01
C LEU A 139 -8.79 -11.91 -0.44
N ARG A 140 -9.30 -11.15 -1.41
CA ARG A 140 -9.24 -11.46 -2.85
C ARG A 140 -8.55 -10.33 -3.61
N PRO A 141 -8.01 -10.58 -4.82
CA PRO A 141 -7.41 -9.54 -5.66
C PRO A 141 -8.30 -8.32 -5.85
N ALA A 142 -9.61 -8.50 -6.05
CA ALA A 142 -10.55 -7.38 -6.21
C ALA A 142 -10.61 -6.43 -5.00
N HIS A 143 -10.50 -6.95 -3.76
CA HIS A 143 -10.45 -6.12 -2.55
C HIS A 143 -9.17 -5.29 -2.52
N VAL A 144 -8.04 -5.92 -2.85
CA VAL A 144 -6.72 -5.29 -2.85
C VAL A 144 -6.60 -4.27 -3.98
N GLU A 145 -7.19 -4.55 -5.15
CA GLU A 145 -7.27 -3.61 -6.27
C GLU A 145 -8.11 -2.38 -5.92
N ALA A 146 -9.27 -2.56 -5.28
CA ALA A 146 -10.11 -1.46 -4.80
C ALA A 146 -9.35 -0.59 -3.79
N LEU A 147 -8.66 -1.20 -2.83
CA LEU A 147 -7.79 -0.50 -1.89
C LEU A 147 -6.70 0.30 -2.61
N ALA A 148 -5.98 -0.32 -3.54
CA ALA A 148 -4.88 0.32 -4.25
C ALA A 148 -5.34 1.55 -5.03
N ARG A 149 -6.50 1.47 -5.70
CA ARG A 149 -7.13 2.61 -6.39
C ARG A 149 -7.56 3.71 -5.42
N HIS A 150 -8.17 3.35 -4.30
CA HIS A 150 -8.59 4.28 -3.26
C HIS A 150 -7.40 5.05 -2.69
N ILE A 151 -6.33 4.35 -2.30
CA ILE A 151 -5.12 4.96 -1.75
C ILE A 151 -4.33 5.75 -2.81
N ALA A 152 -4.26 5.29 -4.06
CA ALA A 152 -3.64 6.05 -5.13
C ALA A 152 -4.36 7.39 -5.37
N THR A 153 -5.70 7.37 -5.43
CA THR A 153 -6.52 8.58 -5.57
C THR A 153 -6.31 9.53 -4.39
N PHE A 154 -6.31 8.99 -3.16
CA PHE A 154 -6.00 9.76 -1.96
C PHE A 154 -4.62 10.41 -2.07
N HIS A 155 -3.57 9.65 -2.35
CA HIS A 155 -2.20 10.16 -2.45
C HIS A 155 -2.05 11.24 -3.52
N VAL A 156 -2.59 11.02 -4.72
CA VAL A 156 -2.49 12.00 -5.82
C VAL A 156 -3.24 13.30 -5.50
N GLY A 157 -4.37 13.21 -4.79
CA GLY A 157 -5.18 14.35 -4.38
C GLY A 157 -4.60 15.19 -3.23
N LEU A 158 -3.57 14.70 -2.52
CA LEU A 158 -2.94 15.45 -1.43
C LEU A 158 -2.03 16.57 -1.95
N ALA A 159 -2.00 17.70 -1.24
CA ALA A 159 -1.08 18.79 -1.53
C ALA A 159 0.38 18.35 -1.27
N PRO A 160 1.33 18.66 -2.19
CA PRO A 160 2.75 18.46 -1.94
C PRO A 160 3.26 19.30 -0.77
N LEU A 161 4.10 18.73 0.08
CA LEU A 161 4.76 19.41 1.19
C LEU A 161 6.27 19.42 0.95
N THR A 162 6.73 20.46 0.23
CA THR A 162 8.15 20.65 -0.09
C THR A 162 8.91 21.36 1.04
N THR A 163 8.19 22.09 1.88
CA THR A 163 8.70 22.80 3.07
C THR A 163 7.85 22.46 4.28
N ALA A 164 8.46 22.45 5.48
CA ALA A 164 7.70 22.29 6.71
C ALA A 164 6.77 23.49 6.92
N PRO A 165 5.52 23.29 7.37
CA PRO A 165 4.64 24.38 7.76
C PRO A 165 5.28 25.27 8.83
N PRO A 166 5.02 26.59 8.85
CA PRO A 166 5.52 27.48 9.89
C PRO A 166 5.15 26.95 11.29
N GLY A 167 6.13 26.86 12.18
CA GLY A 167 5.94 26.37 13.55
C GLY A 167 5.85 24.84 13.71
N ALA A 168 5.90 24.08 12.62
CA ALA A 168 6.00 22.62 12.71
C ALA A 168 7.39 22.20 13.18
N LEU A 169 7.45 21.14 13.99
CA LEU A 169 8.72 20.47 14.29
C LEU A 169 9.37 20.02 12.97
N PRO A 170 10.70 20.11 12.83
CA PRO A 170 11.38 19.64 11.64
C PRO A 170 11.00 18.18 11.37
N PRO A 171 10.69 17.81 10.12
CA PRO A 171 10.35 16.43 9.80
C PRO A 171 11.53 15.55 10.19
N LYS A 172 11.28 14.56 11.04
CA LYS A 172 12.27 13.50 11.27
C LYS A 172 12.46 12.74 9.97
N ASP A 173 13.70 12.48 9.62
CA ASP A 173 14.04 11.64 8.50
C ASP A 173 13.56 10.19 8.76
N THR A 174 13.09 9.50 7.74
CA THR A 174 12.70 8.08 7.82
C THR A 174 13.85 7.20 8.33
N ARG A 175 15.10 7.55 8.00
CA ARG A 175 16.32 6.93 8.56
C ARG A 175 16.34 7.00 10.08
N GLN A 176 16.13 8.18 10.65
CA GLN A 176 16.13 8.36 12.10
C GLN A 176 15.05 7.51 12.78
N TRP A 177 13.84 7.49 12.23
CA TRP A 177 12.77 6.64 12.73
C TRP A 177 13.10 5.14 12.67
N ALA A 178 13.72 4.68 11.58
CA ALA A 178 14.12 3.29 11.44
C ALA A 178 15.18 2.87 12.46
N LEU A 179 16.19 3.72 12.67
CA LEU A 179 17.27 3.46 13.62
C LEU A 179 16.79 3.56 15.08
N GLU A 180 15.95 4.55 15.42
CA GLU A 180 15.32 4.66 16.74
C GLU A 180 14.48 3.42 17.08
N ASN A 181 13.71 2.87 16.11
CA ASN A 181 12.97 1.63 16.30
C ASN A 181 13.91 0.45 16.63
N LEU A 182 15.06 0.36 15.97
CA LEU A 182 16.08 -0.66 16.29
C LEU A 182 16.63 -0.49 17.69
N ASP A 183 16.92 0.76 18.12
CA ASP A 183 17.43 1.05 19.46
C ASP A 183 16.41 0.65 20.54
N GLU A 184 15.14 1.00 20.32
CA GLU A 184 14.07 0.64 21.25
C GLU A 184 13.86 -0.89 21.31
N ILE A 185 13.90 -1.59 20.16
CA ILE A 185 13.83 -3.06 20.10
C ILE A 185 15.03 -3.68 20.84
N ALA A 186 16.25 -3.17 20.61
CA ALA A 186 17.46 -3.67 21.26
C ALA A 186 17.45 -3.51 22.78
N ALA A 187 16.90 -2.39 23.27
CA ALA A 187 16.80 -2.08 24.68
C ALA A 187 15.62 -2.79 25.39
N HIS A 188 14.67 -3.38 24.65
CA HIS A 188 13.43 -3.90 25.24
C HIS A 188 13.67 -5.18 26.05
N PRO A 189 13.17 -5.28 27.31
CA PRO A 189 13.44 -6.41 28.19
C PRO A 189 12.79 -7.73 27.72
N LEU A 190 11.69 -7.66 26.94
CA LEU A 190 10.99 -8.83 26.38
C LEU A 190 11.50 -9.21 24.98
N ARG A 191 12.72 -8.81 24.62
CA ARG A 191 13.30 -9.14 23.31
C ARG A 191 13.40 -10.67 23.15
N PRO A 192 12.75 -11.27 22.13
CA PRO A 192 12.78 -12.70 21.93
C PRO A 192 14.14 -13.22 21.44
N ALA A 193 14.37 -14.53 21.57
CA ALA A 193 15.50 -15.20 20.95
C ALA A 193 15.48 -15.02 19.42
N GLY A 194 16.66 -14.90 18.80
CA GLY A 194 16.82 -14.61 17.36
C GLY A 194 16.87 -13.12 17.02
N CYS A 195 16.87 -12.24 18.05
CA CYS A 195 17.18 -10.82 17.95
C CYS A 195 18.40 -10.49 18.83
N GLU A 196 19.52 -11.17 18.55
CA GLU A 196 20.75 -11.00 19.30
C GLU A 196 21.42 -9.64 18.94
N ALA A 197 22.35 -9.19 19.77
CA ALA A 197 23.07 -7.93 19.51
C ALA A 197 23.74 -7.92 18.12
N ALA A 198 24.27 -9.07 17.68
CA ALA A 198 24.86 -9.22 16.35
C ALA A 198 23.84 -9.08 15.22
N ASP A 199 22.61 -9.62 15.39
CA ASP A 199 21.54 -9.49 14.40
C ASP A 199 21.05 -8.04 14.27
N VAL A 200 20.93 -7.34 15.41
CA VAL A 200 20.58 -5.91 15.44
C VAL A 200 21.67 -5.08 14.75
N ALA A 201 22.95 -5.35 15.05
CA ALA A 201 24.07 -4.64 14.44
C ALA A 201 24.15 -4.87 12.93
N ALA A 202 23.93 -6.12 12.47
CA ALA A 202 23.90 -6.45 11.06
C ALA A 202 22.76 -5.71 10.32
N LEU A 203 21.52 -5.76 10.85
CA LEU A 203 20.39 -5.07 10.24
C LEU A 203 20.56 -3.55 10.26
N ARG A 204 21.20 -3.00 11.30
CA ARG A 204 21.56 -1.57 11.35
C ARG A 204 22.49 -1.19 10.21
N GLY A 205 23.57 -1.95 10.02
CA GLY A 205 24.51 -1.71 8.93
C GLY A 205 23.85 -1.79 7.55
N ASP A 206 22.98 -2.79 7.33
CA ASP A 206 22.23 -2.94 6.08
C ASP A 206 21.31 -1.73 5.83
N LEU A 207 20.59 -1.25 6.87
CA LEU A 207 19.71 -0.08 6.76
C LEU A 207 20.51 1.21 6.51
N GLU A 208 21.59 1.44 7.23
CA GLU A 208 22.44 2.62 7.04
C GLU A 208 23.00 2.67 5.62
N CYS A 209 23.56 1.57 5.11
CA CYS A 209 23.98 1.45 3.73
C CYS A 209 22.89 1.75 2.71
N ALA A 210 21.69 1.18 2.94
CA ALA A 210 20.56 1.38 2.03
C ALA A 210 20.05 2.83 2.04
N PHE A 211 19.98 3.48 3.20
CA PHE A 211 19.61 4.89 3.31
C PHE A 211 20.67 5.80 2.69
N ASP A 212 21.96 5.54 2.89
CA ASP A 212 23.04 6.31 2.28
C ASP A 212 22.96 6.24 0.75
N ALA A 213 22.74 5.05 0.18
CA ALA A 213 22.58 4.86 -1.25
C ALA A 213 21.30 5.53 -1.80
N ALA A 214 20.23 5.60 -0.99
CA ALA A 214 18.94 6.15 -1.38
C ALA A 214 18.82 7.66 -1.15
N GLN A 215 19.71 8.30 -0.38
CA GLN A 215 19.56 9.68 0.11
C GLN A 215 19.28 10.69 -1.02
N GLY A 216 20.06 10.61 -2.10
CA GLY A 216 19.87 11.53 -3.23
C GLY A 216 18.51 11.38 -3.93
N LEU A 217 17.92 10.19 -3.93
CA LEU A 217 16.57 9.97 -4.45
C LEU A 217 15.51 10.49 -3.46
N ILE A 218 15.66 10.23 -2.17
CA ILE A 218 14.77 10.71 -1.12
C ILE A 218 14.66 12.23 -1.17
N ASP A 219 15.80 12.94 -1.29
CA ASP A 219 15.85 14.39 -1.37
C ASP A 219 15.18 14.93 -2.64
N ARG A 220 15.44 14.32 -3.79
CA ARG A 220 14.77 14.67 -5.05
C ARG A 220 13.27 14.47 -4.96
N ARG A 221 12.79 13.37 -4.40
CA ARG A 221 11.36 13.08 -4.25
C ARG A 221 10.67 14.09 -3.34
N ARG A 222 11.32 14.51 -2.25
CA ARG A 222 10.82 15.61 -1.40
C ARG A 222 10.68 16.90 -2.20
N ALA A 223 11.71 17.28 -2.94
CA ALA A 223 11.70 18.50 -3.77
C ALA A 223 10.63 18.44 -4.89
N GLN A 224 10.34 17.26 -5.40
CA GLN A 224 9.32 17.01 -6.42
C GLN A 224 7.89 16.87 -5.86
N GLY A 225 7.70 16.97 -4.52
CA GLY A 225 6.39 16.95 -3.88
C GLY A 225 5.78 15.56 -3.66
N PHE A 226 6.61 14.52 -3.57
CA PHE A 226 6.15 13.17 -3.19
C PHE A 226 5.95 13.01 -1.67
N VAL A 227 6.48 13.93 -0.85
CA VAL A 227 6.18 14.00 0.58
C VAL A 227 4.86 14.73 0.76
N ARG A 228 3.91 14.07 1.43
CA ARG A 228 2.52 14.53 1.60
C ARG A 228 1.99 14.18 2.98
N GLU A 229 0.87 14.80 3.41
CA GLU A 229 0.19 14.43 4.66
C GLU A 229 -0.63 13.15 4.44
N CYS A 230 0.02 12.00 4.50
CA CYS A 230 -0.51 10.68 4.24
C CYS A 230 -1.38 10.13 5.40
N HIS A 231 -1.61 8.83 5.43
CA HIS A 231 -2.30 8.11 6.51
C HIS A 231 -1.35 7.83 7.69
N GLY A 232 -0.15 7.37 7.41
CA GLY A 232 0.92 7.11 8.38
C GLY A 232 0.90 5.72 9.03
N ASP A 233 -0.28 5.07 9.10
CA ASP A 233 -0.45 3.74 9.72
C ASP A 233 -1.33 2.80 8.88
N LEU A 234 -1.00 2.65 7.60
CA LEU A 234 -1.81 1.99 6.58
C LEU A 234 -1.60 0.45 6.57
N HIS A 235 -1.69 -0.22 7.73
CA HIS A 235 -1.64 -1.67 7.82
C HIS A 235 -3.05 -2.30 7.70
N LEU A 236 -3.13 -3.62 7.50
CA LEU A 236 -4.39 -4.33 7.22
C LEU A 236 -5.44 -4.23 8.34
N GLY A 237 -5.04 -3.96 9.58
CA GLY A 237 -5.97 -3.72 10.69
C GLY A 237 -6.66 -2.36 10.64
N ASN A 238 -6.16 -1.42 9.82
CA ASN A 238 -6.74 -0.09 9.63
C ASN A 238 -7.44 0.05 8.26
N ILE A 239 -7.80 -1.08 7.65
CA ILE A 239 -8.50 -1.15 6.36
C ILE A 239 -9.73 -2.03 6.54
N VAL A 240 -10.87 -1.57 6.03
CA VAL A 240 -12.14 -2.29 6.13
C VAL A 240 -12.88 -2.31 4.78
N ASN A 241 -13.48 -3.46 4.46
CA ASN A 241 -14.51 -3.57 3.44
C ASN A 241 -15.87 -3.34 4.11
N TRP A 242 -16.37 -2.12 4.01
CA TRP A 242 -17.61 -1.70 4.62
C TRP A 242 -18.68 -1.47 3.56
N ARG A 243 -19.74 -2.28 3.56
CA ARG A 243 -20.84 -2.21 2.58
C ARG A 243 -20.40 -2.28 1.12
N GLY A 244 -19.34 -3.03 0.84
CA GLY A 244 -18.76 -3.15 -0.50
C GLY A 244 -17.80 -2.05 -0.90
N GLU A 245 -17.56 -1.06 -0.04
CA GLU A 245 -16.57 -0.01 -0.22
C GLU A 245 -15.33 -0.30 0.64
N VAL A 246 -14.14 -0.17 0.06
CA VAL A 246 -12.89 -0.36 0.78
C VAL A 246 -12.39 0.99 1.30
N LEU A 247 -12.27 1.10 2.61
CA LEU A 247 -11.91 2.33 3.32
C LEU A 247 -10.67 2.11 4.19
N ALA A 248 -9.84 3.15 4.32
CA ALA A 248 -8.73 3.19 5.27
C ALA A 248 -9.11 4.15 6.43
N PHE A 249 -8.96 3.69 7.66
CA PHE A 249 -9.35 4.40 8.88
C PHE A 249 -8.22 4.39 9.92
N ASP A 250 -8.37 5.17 10.99
CA ASP A 250 -7.41 5.28 12.11
C ASP A 250 -6.02 5.77 11.68
N ALA A 251 -5.99 6.80 10.80
CA ALA A 251 -4.77 7.51 10.44
C ALA A 251 -4.18 8.21 11.67
N ILE A 252 -2.84 8.32 11.73
CA ILE A 252 -2.13 8.89 12.88
C ILE A 252 -2.49 10.37 13.07
N GLU A 253 -3.16 10.72 14.17
CA GLU A 253 -3.53 12.08 14.51
C GLU A 253 -2.54 12.77 15.44
N PHE A 254 -1.87 12.01 16.32
CA PHE A 254 -1.12 12.55 17.47
C PHE A 254 0.26 13.11 17.12
N ASP A 255 0.86 12.71 15.99
CA ASP A 255 2.13 13.26 15.50
C ASP A 255 2.15 13.40 13.97
N ALA A 256 2.09 14.64 13.49
CA ALA A 256 2.13 14.93 12.06
C ALA A 256 3.40 14.42 11.36
N ARG A 257 4.53 14.29 12.08
CA ARG A 257 5.79 13.80 11.51
C ARG A 257 5.73 12.33 11.08
N LEU A 258 4.81 11.54 11.66
CA LEU A 258 4.61 10.13 11.31
C LEU A 258 3.71 9.95 10.07
N ARG A 259 2.97 10.99 9.66
CA ARG A 259 2.09 10.97 8.48
C ARG A 259 2.52 11.92 7.35
N VAL A 260 3.41 12.91 7.64
CA VAL A 260 4.03 13.76 6.60
C VAL A 260 5.23 13.02 6.04
N ILE A 261 4.96 12.14 5.08
CA ILE A 261 5.90 11.12 4.58
C ILE A 261 5.81 11.00 3.06
N ASP A 262 6.80 10.32 2.48
CA ASP A 262 6.74 9.91 1.08
C ASP A 262 5.55 8.96 0.86
N ILE A 263 4.77 9.18 -0.22
CA ILE A 263 3.60 8.36 -0.56
C ILE A 263 3.96 6.87 -0.75
N VAL A 264 5.18 6.55 -1.20
CA VAL A 264 5.66 5.16 -1.27
C VAL A 264 5.84 4.58 0.14
N SER A 265 6.30 5.37 1.12
CA SER A 265 6.44 4.92 2.51
C SER A 265 5.08 4.59 3.14
N ASP A 266 4.02 5.30 2.75
CA ASP A 266 2.66 5.00 3.21
C ASP A 266 2.13 3.72 2.55
N ALA A 267 2.23 3.60 1.22
CA ALA A 267 1.85 2.39 0.49
C ALA A 267 2.67 1.15 0.90
N ALA A 268 3.96 1.34 1.24
CA ALA A 268 4.83 0.26 1.71
C ALA A 268 4.32 -0.40 2.99
N PHE A 269 3.50 0.27 3.80
CA PHE A 269 2.93 -0.32 5.01
C PHE A 269 1.95 -1.47 4.67
N THR A 270 0.99 -1.22 3.76
CA THR A 270 0.07 -2.27 3.29
C THR A 270 0.82 -3.39 2.58
N PHE A 271 1.77 -3.03 1.70
CA PHE A 271 2.62 -4.00 1.00
C PHE A 271 3.36 -4.93 1.99
N MET A 272 4.01 -4.36 2.97
CA MET A 272 4.75 -5.06 4.02
C MET A 272 3.83 -5.99 4.84
N ASP A 273 2.65 -5.49 5.24
CA ASP A 273 1.75 -6.28 6.10
C ASP A 273 1.12 -7.45 5.33
N LEU A 274 0.81 -7.29 4.04
CA LEU A 274 0.44 -8.40 3.15
C LEU A 274 1.56 -9.45 3.05
N LEU A 275 2.82 -9.04 2.92
CA LEU A 275 3.96 -9.96 2.94
C LEU A 275 4.07 -10.70 4.27
N ALA A 276 3.90 -10.01 5.41
CA ALA A 276 3.94 -10.59 6.74
C ALA A 276 2.84 -11.64 6.96
N LYS A 277 1.70 -11.53 6.26
CA LYS A 277 0.62 -12.53 6.26
C LYS A 277 0.81 -13.65 5.23
N GLY A 278 1.96 -13.71 4.53
CA GLY A 278 2.23 -14.71 3.49
C GLY A 278 1.47 -14.48 2.18
N LEU A 279 0.85 -13.32 2.00
CA LEU A 279 0.03 -12.97 0.84
C LEU A 279 0.84 -12.24 -0.23
N ARG A 280 2.00 -12.79 -0.59
CA ARG A 280 2.97 -12.18 -1.52
C ARG A 280 2.35 -11.77 -2.87
N PRO A 281 1.56 -12.61 -3.56
CA PRO A 281 0.92 -12.19 -4.82
C PRO A 281 -0.01 -10.98 -4.63
N LEU A 282 -0.78 -10.92 -3.53
CA LEU A 282 -1.65 -9.79 -3.23
C LEU A 282 -0.86 -8.52 -2.89
N ALA A 283 0.30 -8.64 -2.24
CA ALA A 283 1.18 -7.49 -1.97
C ALA A 283 1.65 -6.85 -3.28
N TRP A 284 2.11 -7.67 -4.24
CA TRP A 284 2.55 -7.16 -5.54
C TRP A 284 1.38 -6.68 -6.40
N HIS A 285 0.22 -7.32 -6.31
CA HIS A 285 -1.01 -6.82 -6.94
C HIS A 285 -1.39 -5.41 -6.44
N PHE A 286 -1.33 -5.19 -5.12
CA PHE A 286 -1.57 -3.89 -4.49
C PHE A 286 -0.63 -2.83 -5.04
N ILE A 287 0.69 -3.06 -4.93
CA ILE A 287 1.66 -2.03 -5.25
C ILE A 287 1.73 -1.74 -6.75
N ASN A 288 1.56 -2.74 -7.61
CA ASN A 288 1.48 -2.57 -9.06
C ASN A 288 0.25 -1.78 -9.49
N THR A 289 -0.91 -2.05 -8.88
CA THR A 289 -2.13 -1.28 -9.12
C THR A 289 -1.96 0.17 -8.65
N TRP A 290 -1.41 0.37 -7.46
CA TRP A 290 -1.11 1.69 -6.92
C TRP A 290 -0.16 2.49 -7.84
N ALA A 291 0.95 1.88 -8.26
CA ALA A 291 1.92 2.53 -9.16
C ALA A 291 1.33 2.83 -10.55
N THR A 292 0.46 1.95 -11.06
CA THR A 292 -0.29 2.18 -12.30
C THR A 292 -1.15 3.45 -12.22
N HIS A 293 -1.79 3.72 -11.07
CA HIS A 293 -2.68 4.87 -10.90
C HIS A 293 -1.91 6.16 -10.55
N THR A 294 -0.92 6.08 -9.68
CA THR A 294 -0.10 7.25 -9.31
C THR A 294 0.91 7.64 -10.38
N GLY A 295 1.38 6.69 -11.20
CA GLY A 295 2.48 6.87 -12.13
C GLY A 295 3.87 6.80 -11.49
N ASP A 296 3.94 6.54 -10.22
CA ASP A 296 5.17 6.57 -9.44
C ASP A 296 5.90 5.20 -9.44
N HIS A 297 6.27 4.73 -10.62
CA HIS A 297 7.06 3.50 -10.75
C HIS A 297 8.50 3.68 -10.26
N GLU A 298 9.09 4.87 -10.46
CA GLU A 298 10.46 5.17 -10.03
C GLU A 298 10.60 5.11 -8.51
N GLY A 299 9.58 5.60 -7.77
CA GLY A 299 9.53 5.53 -6.31
C GLY A 299 9.58 4.10 -5.75
N LEU A 300 9.17 3.09 -6.53
CA LEU A 300 9.25 1.69 -6.10
C LEU A 300 10.68 1.20 -5.84
N THR A 301 11.70 1.91 -6.31
CA THR A 301 13.09 1.62 -5.94
C THR A 301 13.35 1.78 -4.43
N LEU A 302 12.51 2.56 -3.72
CA LEU A 302 12.54 2.72 -2.25
C LEU A 302 11.62 1.73 -1.51
N LEU A 303 10.80 0.97 -2.23
CA LEU A 303 9.74 0.14 -1.64
C LEU A 303 10.27 -0.82 -0.57
N ARG A 304 11.39 -1.51 -0.84
CA ARG A 304 11.96 -2.49 0.10
C ARG A 304 12.50 -1.83 1.35
N LEU A 305 13.18 -0.70 1.22
CA LEU A 305 13.70 0.08 2.33
C LEU A 305 12.57 0.58 3.24
N TYR A 306 11.53 1.16 2.65
CA TYR A 306 10.39 1.63 3.41
C TYR A 306 9.57 0.47 4.01
N ALA A 307 9.41 -0.64 3.31
CA ALA A 307 8.76 -1.83 3.85
C ALA A 307 9.54 -2.44 5.04
N ALA A 308 10.88 -2.46 4.98
CA ALA A 308 11.72 -2.89 6.10
C ALA A 308 11.54 -1.97 7.32
N TYR A 309 11.54 -0.65 7.12
CA TYR A 309 11.22 0.30 8.17
C TYR A 309 9.85 0.05 8.80
N ARG A 310 8.79 -0.16 7.97
CA ARG A 310 7.44 -0.44 8.47
C ARG A 310 7.34 -1.78 9.21
N ALA A 311 8.10 -2.78 8.79
CA ALA A 311 8.21 -4.04 9.52
C ALA A 311 8.83 -3.83 10.91
N LEU A 312 9.86 -2.98 11.04
CA LEU A 312 10.43 -2.60 12.35
C LEU A 312 9.43 -1.87 13.25
N VAL A 313 8.60 -0.98 12.68
CA VAL A 313 7.49 -0.35 13.43
C VAL A 313 6.56 -1.41 14.01
N ARG A 314 6.14 -2.40 13.20
CA ARG A 314 5.24 -3.47 13.66
C ARG A 314 5.90 -4.41 14.66
N ALA A 315 7.19 -4.74 14.49
CA ALA A 315 7.96 -5.51 15.45
C ALA A 315 8.03 -4.80 16.81
N LYS A 316 8.34 -3.49 16.83
CA LYS A 316 8.33 -2.69 18.07
C LYS A 316 6.95 -2.68 18.73
N VAL A 317 5.88 -2.44 17.97
CA VAL A 317 4.50 -2.43 18.51
C VAL A 317 4.12 -3.78 19.12
N ALA A 318 4.55 -4.91 18.53
CA ALA A 318 4.31 -6.24 19.08
C ALA A 318 5.00 -6.44 20.46
N LEU A 319 6.18 -5.85 20.67
CA LEU A 319 6.84 -5.87 21.98
C LEU A 319 6.10 -4.99 23.00
N LEU A 320 5.72 -3.77 22.62
CA LEU A 320 5.03 -2.81 23.50
C LEU A 320 3.62 -3.28 23.88
N GLY A 321 2.97 -4.05 23.02
CA GLY A 321 1.62 -4.58 23.20
C GLY A 321 1.49 -5.78 24.13
N GLY A 322 2.53 -6.11 24.89
CA GLY A 322 2.53 -7.24 25.83
C GLY A 322 3.44 -8.39 25.44
N GLY A 323 4.31 -8.17 24.43
CA GLY A 323 5.36 -9.14 24.06
C GLY A 323 4.85 -10.30 23.20
N ASP A 324 4.02 -10.02 22.18
CA ASP A 324 3.65 -11.04 21.18
C ASP A 324 4.90 -11.47 20.38
N ALA A 325 5.55 -12.53 20.89
CA ALA A 325 6.79 -13.06 20.32
C ALA A 325 6.63 -13.58 18.89
N GLN A 326 5.44 -14.11 18.53
CA GLN A 326 5.17 -14.61 17.19
C GLN A 326 5.05 -13.45 16.19
N ALA A 327 4.26 -12.44 16.52
CA ALA A 327 4.13 -11.25 15.68
C ALA A 327 5.49 -10.53 15.54
N PHE A 328 6.22 -10.37 16.63
CA PHE A 328 7.58 -9.82 16.61
C PHE A 328 8.48 -10.59 15.64
N GLY A 329 8.57 -11.93 15.80
CA GLY A 329 9.44 -12.78 14.98
C GLY A 329 9.10 -12.68 13.49
N THR A 330 7.81 -12.61 13.15
CA THR A 330 7.35 -12.47 11.77
C THR A 330 7.84 -11.16 11.15
N TYR A 331 7.61 -10.03 11.82
CA TYR A 331 8.01 -8.71 11.29
C TYR A 331 9.53 -8.50 11.32
N TRP A 332 10.21 -9.01 12.35
CA TRP A 332 11.67 -8.98 12.44
C TRP A 332 12.34 -9.75 11.30
N ALA A 333 11.90 -10.99 11.06
CA ALA A 333 12.40 -11.80 9.95
C ALA A 333 12.14 -11.15 8.60
N LEU A 334 10.94 -10.55 8.41
CA LEU A 334 10.59 -9.84 7.19
C LEU A 334 11.49 -8.61 6.96
N ALA A 335 11.77 -7.80 7.99
CA ALA A 335 12.67 -6.66 7.87
C ALA A 335 14.05 -7.10 7.37
N ARG A 336 14.62 -8.15 7.97
CA ARG A 336 15.91 -8.72 7.56
C ARG A 336 15.88 -9.27 6.12
N GLN A 337 14.80 -9.96 5.74
CA GLN A 337 14.62 -10.49 4.38
C GLN A 337 14.56 -9.36 3.35
N LEU A 338 13.82 -8.30 3.62
CA LEU A 338 13.70 -7.14 2.74
C LEU A 338 15.05 -6.45 2.51
N MET A 339 15.91 -6.39 3.51
CA MET A 339 17.23 -5.76 3.38
C MET A 339 18.24 -6.63 2.61
N ARG A 340 18.13 -7.97 2.67
CA ARG A 340 19.01 -8.87 1.89
C ARG A 340 18.80 -8.79 0.39
N GLY A 341 17.64 -8.38 -0.07
CA GLY A 341 17.32 -8.24 -1.48
C GLY A 341 16.82 -9.52 -2.18
N PRO A 342 16.29 -9.39 -3.40
CA PRO A 342 15.98 -10.53 -4.24
C PRO A 342 17.29 -11.19 -4.70
N ALA A 343 17.25 -12.52 -4.89
CA ALA A 343 18.42 -13.27 -5.31
C ALA A 343 18.90 -12.85 -6.72
N ARG A 344 17.98 -12.52 -7.63
CA ARG A 344 18.29 -12.06 -9.00
C ARG A 344 17.12 -11.28 -9.61
N ALA A 345 17.38 -10.11 -10.19
CA ALA A 345 16.40 -9.40 -11.01
C ALA A 345 16.22 -10.12 -12.37
N ARG A 346 15.04 -9.93 -12.97
CA ARG A 346 14.69 -10.51 -14.28
C ARG A 346 13.87 -9.50 -15.07
N LEU A 347 14.06 -9.46 -16.38
CA LEU A 347 13.20 -8.73 -17.30
C LEU A 347 12.33 -9.72 -18.08
N VAL A 348 11.02 -9.63 -17.90
CA VAL A 348 10.02 -10.36 -18.69
C VAL A 348 9.34 -9.39 -19.63
N VAL A 349 9.23 -9.74 -20.90
CA VAL A 349 8.56 -8.93 -21.93
C VAL A 349 7.44 -9.75 -22.55
N THR A 350 6.23 -9.22 -22.64
CA THR A 350 5.14 -9.89 -23.37
C THR A 350 5.21 -9.54 -24.86
N MET A 351 4.77 -10.46 -25.70
CA MET A 351 4.53 -10.28 -27.13
C MET A 351 3.19 -10.87 -27.51
N GLY A 352 2.48 -10.22 -28.43
CA GLY A 352 1.24 -10.78 -29.03
C GLY A 352 0.24 -9.72 -29.43
N LEU A 353 -0.76 -10.13 -30.20
CA LEU A 353 -1.82 -9.28 -30.73
C LEU A 353 -2.80 -8.80 -29.65
N SER A 354 -3.54 -7.74 -29.90
CA SER A 354 -4.65 -7.32 -29.05
C SER A 354 -5.68 -8.46 -28.92
N GLY A 355 -6.21 -8.66 -27.70
CA GLY A 355 -7.12 -9.77 -27.40
C GLY A 355 -6.44 -11.10 -27.05
N SER A 356 -5.09 -11.25 -27.20
CA SER A 356 -4.38 -12.51 -26.88
C SER A 356 -4.26 -12.81 -25.38
N GLY A 357 -4.61 -11.87 -24.49
CA GLY A 357 -4.53 -12.05 -23.03
C GLY A 357 -3.20 -11.63 -22.41
N LYS A 358 -2.35 -10.90 -23.11
CA LYS A 358 -1.05 -10.41 -22.61
C LYS A 358 -1.10 -9.77 -21.23
N SER A 359 -2.04 -8.83 -21.02
CA SER A 359 -2.13 -8.10 -19.76
C SER A 359 -2.57 -8.98 -18.60
N THR A 360 -3.40 -10.00 -18.85
CA THR A 360 -3.75 -11.02 -17.85
C THR A 360 -2.52 -11.85 -17.48
N VAL A 361 -1.75 -12.29 -18.49
CA VAL A 361 -0.50 -13.06 -18.29
C VAL A 361 0.55 -12.20 -17.58
N ALA A 362 0.76 -10.97 -18.04
CA ALA A 362 1.75 -10.05 -17.46
C ALA A 362 1.46 -9.73 -16.00
N ARG A 363 0.19 -9.40 -15.68
CA ARG A 363 -0.24 -9.14 -14.30
C ARG A 363 0.02 -10.35 -13.40
N ARG A 364 -0.46 -11.54 -13.81
CA ARG A 364 -0.28 -12.76 -13.03
C ARG A 364 1.20 -13.09 -12.82
N LEU A 365 2.04 -12.95 -13.86
CA LEU A 365 3.49 -13.12 -13.74
C LEU A 365 4.11 -12.09 -12.78
N ALA A 366 3.68 -10.83 -12.84
CA ALA A 366 4.18 -9.80 -11.94
C ALA A 366 3.82 -10.10 -10.48
N ASP A 367 2.58 -10.53 -10.22
CA ASP A 367 2.10 -10.89 -8.89
C ASP A 367 2.88 -12.10 -8.32
N GLU A 368 3.05 -13.17 -9.10
CA GLU A 368 3.71 -14.40 -8.66
C GLU A 368 5.25 -14.25 -8.53
N LEU A 369 5.90 -13.59 -9.48
CA LEU A 369 7.35 -13.38 -9.47
C LEU A 369 7.76 -12.30 -8.46
N GLY A 370 6.83 -11.46 -8.02
CA GLY A 370 7.16 -10.28 -7.23
C GLY A 370 7.86 -9.22 -8.08
N ALA A 371 7.29 -8.90 -9.22
CA ALA A 371 7.85 -7.98 -10.21
C ALA A 371 7.02 -6.71 -10.36
N VAL A 372 7.67 -5.63 -10.78
CA VAL A 372 6.98 -4.40 -11.16
C VAL A 372 6.36 -4.57 -12.54
N TRP A 373 5.08 -4.25 -12.67
CA TRP A 373 4.31 -4.35 -13.90
C TRP A 373 4.26 -3.01 -14.64
N LEU A 374 4.93 -2.93 -15.78
CA LEU A 374 4.96 -1.75 -16.65
C LEU A 374 4.05 -1.96 -17.86
N ARG A 375 3.01 -1.13 -18.01
CA ARG A 375 1.99 -1.26 -19.06
C ARG A 375 2.18 -0.24 -20.17
N SER A 376 2.39 -0.70 -21.40
CA SER A 376 2.58 0.18 -22.55
C SER A 376 1.40 1.11 -22.82
N ASP A 377 0.16 0.62 -22.67
CA ASP A 377 -1.04 1.42 -22.89
C ASP A 377 -1.19 2.53 -21.83
N VAL A 378 -0.86 2.24 -20.57
CA VAL A 378 -0.88 3.22 -19.47
C VAL A 378 0.21 4.27 -19.65
N GLU A 379 1.46 3.87 -19.88
CA GLU A 379 2.56 4.81 -20.06
C GLU A 379 2.37 5.67 -21.33
N ARG A 380 1.80 5.11 -22.39
CA ARG A 380 1.41 5.86 -23.59
C ARG A 380 0.41 6.97 -23.27
N LYS A 381 -0.67 6.64 -22.56
CA LYS A 381 -1.68 7.62 -22.13
C LYS A 381 -1.06 8.71 -21.26
N ARG A 382 -0.23 8.33 -20.30
CA ARG A 382 0.47 9.27 -19.41
C ARG A 382 1.38 10.24 -20.17
N LEU A 383 2.10 9.77 -21.20
CA LEU A 383 2.92 10.63 -22.07
C LEU A 383 2.11 11.67 -22.85
N HIS A 384 0.80 11.48 -22.97
CA HIS A 384 -0.16 12.38 -23.60
C HIS A 384 -1.06 13.12 -22.60
N GLY A 385 -0.77 13.04 -21.29
CA GLY A 385 -1.53 13.72 -20.23
C GLY A 385 -2.89 13.11 -19.93
N LEU A 386 -3.14 11.87 -20.37
CA LEU A 386 -4.40 11.15 -20.15
C LEU A 386 -4.30 10.23 -18.93
N ALA A 387 -5.41 10.10 -18.19
CA ALA A 387 -5.54 9.10 -17.14
C ALA A 387 -5.56 7.66 -17.72
N PRO A 388 -5.18 6.64 -16.94
CA PRO A 388 -5.15 5.24 -17.42
C PRO A 388 -6.47 4.75 -18.05
N SER A 389 -7.62 5.14 -17.48
CA SER A 389 -8.96 4.78 -17.96
C SER A 389 -9.57 5.77 -18.96
N GLU A 390 -8.93 6.91 -19.20
CA GLU A 390 -9.45 7.94 -20.09
C GLU A 390 -9.33 7.51 -21.55
N ARG A 391 -10.38 7.70 -22.32
CA ARG A 391 -10.37 7.41 -23.76
C ARG A 391 -9.79 8.57 -24.55
N PRO A 392 -8.87 8.30 -25.49
CA PRO A 392 -8.30 9.37 -26.30
C PRO A 392 -9.37 10.00 -27.21
N PRO A 393 -9.29 11.30 -27.50
CA PRO A 393 -10.13 11.94 -28.52
C PRO A 393 -9.96 11.29 -29.89
N ALA A 394 -11.00 11.33 -30.70
CA ALA A 394 -10.94 10.87 -32.10
C ALA A 394 -9.82 11.62 -32.86
N GLY A 395 -9.00 10.88 -33.63
CA GLY A 395 -7.86 11.44 -34.36
C GLY A 395 -6.61 11.72 -33.49
N SER A 396 -6.60 11.30 -32.23
CA SER A 396 -5.45 11.45 -31.35
C SER A 396 -4.19 10.78 -31.94
N PRO A 397 -3.00 11.43 -31.88
CA PRO A 397 -1.75 10.86 -32.34
C PRO A 397 -1.19 9.76 -31.40
N LEU A 398 -2.01 9.25 -30.48
CA LEU A 398 -1.63 8.31 -29.44
C LEU A 398 -0.93 7.05 -29.99
N TYR A 399 -1.36 6.57 -31.17
CA TYR A 399 -0.80 5.39 -31.83
C TYR A 399 0.11 5.71 -33.03
N SER A 400 0.56 6.97 -33.15
CA SER A 400 1.55 7.33 -34.17
C SER A 400 2.88 6.59 -33.95
N PRO A 401 3.71 6.41 -35.00
CA PRO A 401 5.04 5.82 -34.87
C PRO A 401 5.94 6.58 -33.88
N GLN A 402 5.80 7.91 -33.80
CA GLN A 402 6.53 8.74 -32.86
C GLN A 402 6.10 8.46 -31.39
N SER A 403 4.80 8.40 -31.14
CA SER A 403 4.26 8.07 -29.83
C SER A 403 4.69 6.66 -29.39
N THR A 404 4.66 5.69 -30.32
CA THR A 404 5.15 4.34 -30.07
C THR A 404 6.63 4.32 -29.64
N ARG A 405 7.50 4.99 -30.40
CA ARG A 405 8.93 5.10 -30.03
C ARG A 405 9.11 5.73 -28.64
N ARG A 406 8.39 6.83 -28.33
CA ARG A 406 8.44 7.48 -27.01
C ARG A 406 7.97 6.55 -25.89
N THR A 407 6.94 5.75 -26.15
CA THR A 407 6.42 4.78 -25.18
C THR A 407 7.45 3.70 -24.87
N TYR A 408 8.07 3.08 -25.88
CA TYR A 408 9.09 2.06 -25.65
C TYR A 408 10.37 2.65 -25.02
N ALA A 409 10.76 3.87 -25.37
CA ALA A 409 11.84 4.57 -24.69
C ALA A 409 11.54 4.79 -23.19
N ARG A 410 10.30 5.19 -22.86
CA ARG A 410 9.87 5.35 -21.47
C ARG A 410 9.84 4.02 -20.72
N LEU A 411 9.30 2.95 -21.32
CA LEU A 411 9.31 1.60 -20.73
C LEU A 411 10.74 1.11 -20.47
N GLY A 412 11.63 1.33 -21.42
CA GLY A 412 13.05 0.98 -21.27
C GLY A 412 13.73 1.73 -20.13
N ALA A 413 13.51 3.05 -20.02
CA ALA A 413 14.07 3.86 -18.95
C ALA A 413 13.55 3.46 -17.56
N LEU A 414 12.24 3.20 -17.44
CA LEU A 414 11.65 2.70 -16.19
C LEU A 414 12.20 1.30 -15.83
N ALA A 415 12.25 0.38 -16.81
CA ALA A 415 12.79 -0.95 -16.58
C ALA A 415 14.26 -0.89 -16.14
N GLU A 416 15.08 -0.03 -16.78
CA GLU A 416 16.49 0.18 -16.41
C GLU A 416 16.65 0.62 -14.95
N THR A 417 15.88 1.63 -14.54
CA THR A 417 15.88 2.16 -13.15
C THR A 417 15.49 1.08 -12.14
N LEU A 418 14.43 0.32 -12.42
CA LEU A 418 13.92 -0.71 -11.53
C LEU A 418 14.86 -1.92 -11.44
N LEU A 419 15.40 -2.38 -12.57
CA LEU A 419 16.36 -3.49 -12.62
C LEU A 419 17.66 -3.14 -11.91
N ALA A 420 18.17 -1.91 -12.08
CA ALA A 420 19.35 -1.42 -11.36
C ALA A 420 19.14 -1.39 -9.84
N ALA A 421 17.90 -1.19 -9.38
CA ALA A 421 17.52 -1.30 -7.97
C ALA A 421 17.24 -2.76 -7.51
N GLY A 422 17.50 -3.75 -8.36
CA GLY A 422 17.31 -5.17 -8.07
C GLY A 422 15.87 -5.64 -8.11
N LEU A 423 14.94 -4.87 -8.67
CA LEU A 423 13.53 -5.26 -8.79
C LEU A 423 13.31 -6.01 -10.12
N PRO A 424 12.66 -7.20 -10.10
CA PRO A 424 12.20 -7.84 -11.32
C PRO A 424 11.16 -6.97 -12.02
N VAL A 425 11.11 -7.02 -13.35
CA VAL A 425 10.21 -6.19 -14.16
C VAL A 425 9.47 -7.03 -15.20
N VAL A 426 8.18 -6.81 -15.34
CA VAL A 426 7.32 -7.34 -16.41
C VAL A 426 6.86 -6.18 -17.30
N VAL A 427 7.30 -6.14 -18.54
CA VAL A 427 6.85 -5.17 -19.55
C VAL A 427 5.67 -5.75 -20.31
N ASP A 428 4.49 -5.20 -20.09
CA ASP A 428 3.23 -5.53 -20.79
C ASP A 428 3.09 -4.65 -22.03
N ALA A 429 3.53 -5.19 -23.15
CA ALA A 429 3.49 -4.51 -24.44
C ALA A 429 3.16 -5.50 -25.57
N ALA A 430 2.74 -5.00 -26.71
CA ALA A 430 2.50 -5.84 -27.88
C ALA A 430 3.80 -6.41 -28.46
N SER A 431 4.88 -5.65 -28.41
CA SER A 431 6.27 -6.01 -28.82
C SER A 431 6.33 -6.72 -30.17
N LEU A 432 5.59 -6.16 -31.15
CA LEU A 432 5.40 -6.81 -32.46
C LEU A 432 6.61 -6.66 -33.39
N ARG A 433 7.43 -5.64 -33.18
CA ARG A 433 8.59 -5.34 -34.02
C ARG A 433 9.87 -5.89 -33.40
N CYS A 434 10.77 -6.33 -34.24
CA CYS A 434 12.05 -6.88 -33.81
C CYS A 434 12.92 -5.84 -33.08
N ASP A 435 12.92 -4.58 -33.56
CA ASP A 435 13.67 -3.48 -32.93
C ASP A 435 13.19 -3.19 -31.49
N GLU A 436 11.88 -3.25 -31.22
CA GLU A 436 11.31 -3.09 -29.88
C GLU A 436 11.79 -4.18 -28.92
N ARG A 437 11.78 -5.44 -29.36
CA ARG A 437 12.20 -6.60 -28.57
C ARG A 437 13.71 -6.62 -28.31
N GLN A 438 14.49 -6.32 -29.37
CA GLN A 438 15.94 -6.26 -29.28
C GLN A 438 16.43 -5.16 -28.34
N ALA A 439 15.76 -3.99 -28.32
CA ALA A 439 16.10 -2.91 -27.40
C ALA A 439 15.96 -3.35 -25.92
N LEU A 440 14.88 -4.06 -25.58
CA LEU A 440 14.63 -4.59 -24.24
C LEU A 440 15.56 -5.76 -23.88
N HIS A 441 15.87 -6.64 -24.85
CA HIS A 441 16.86 -7.71 -24.65
C HIS A 441 18.27 -7.14 -24.40
N ALA A 442 18.68 -6.14 -25.18
CA ALA A 442 19.95 -5.45 -24.99
C ALA A 442 20.00 -4.73 -23.62
N LEU A 443 18.87 -4.17 -23.15
CA LEU A 443 18.77 -3.62 -21.80
C LEU A 443 19.04 -4.68 -20.73
N ALA A 444 18.39 -5.84 -20.81
CA ALA A 444 18.61 -6.94 -19.87
C ALA A 444 20.09 -7.38 -19.86
N ALA A 445 20.70 -7.50 -21.03
CA ALA A 445 22.11 -7.83 -21.16
C ALA A 445 23.04 -6.78 -20.50
N ARG A 446 22.78 -5.49 -20.71
CA ARG A 446 23.54 -4.40 -20.05
C ARG A 446 23.40 -4.42 -18.53
N GLN A 447 22.21 -4.76 -18.03
CA GLN A 447 21.93 -4.87 -16.58
C GLN A 447 22.39 -6.21 -15.98
N GLY A 448 22.88 -7.16 -16.81
CA GLY A 448 23.33 -8.47 -16.34
C GLY A 448 22.20 -9.32 -15.74
N VAL A 449 20.95 -9.13 -16.18
CA VAL A 449 19.77 -9.83 -15.67
C VAL A 449 19.22 -10.84 -16.69
N ASP A 450 18.48 -11.83 -16.19
CA ASP A 450 17.81 -12.81 -17.05
C ASP A 450 16.73 -12.13 -17.90
N PHE A 451 16.63 -12.53 -19.17
CA PHE A 451 15.60 -12.07 -20.11
C PHE A 451 14.66 -13.21 -20.50
N SER A 452 13.36 -12.93 -20.57
CA SER A 452 12.36 -13.87 -21.07
C SER A 452 11.33 -13.15 -21.92
N LEU A 453 11.01 -13.71 -23.09
CA LEU A 453 9.96 -13.20 -23.99
C LEU A 453 8.74 -14.13 -23.91
N VAL A 454 7.63 -13.64 -23.39
CA VAL A 454 6.37 -14.41 -23.25
C VAL A 454 5.47 -14.12 -24.45
N VAL A 455 5.36 -15.07 -25.33
CA VAL A 455 4.58 -14.96 -26.57
C VAL A 455 3.16 -15.45 -26.32
N CYS A 456 2.22 -14.51 -26.23
CA CYS A 456 0.81 -14.78 -25.99
C CYS A 456 0.07 -14.91 -27.34
N SER A 457 -0.60 -16.03 -27.53
CA SER A 457 -1.41 -16.31 -28.72
C SER A 457 -2.82 -16.74 -28.36
N ALA A 458 -3.77 -16.50 -29.27
CA ALA A 458 -5.14 -17.01 -29.22
C ALA A 458 -5.68 -17.17 -30.64
N PRO A 459 -6.70 -18.02 -30.86
CA PRO A 459 -7.36 -18.15 -32.16
C PRO A 459 -7.90 -16.80 -32.66
N PRO A 460 -7.87 -16.52 -33.98
CA PRO A 460 -8.28 -15.23 -34.55
C PRO A 460 -9.70 -14.80 -34.17
N GLU A 461 -10.64 -15.76 -34.09
CA GLU A 461 -12.03 -15.53 -33.69
C GLU A 461 -12.09 -15.02 -32.24
N ARG A 462 -11.32 -15.63 -31.34
CA ARG A 462 -11.25 -15.23 -29.93
C ARG A 462 -10.63 -13.85 -29.72
N LEU A 463 -9.68 -13.45 -30.57
CA LEU A 463 -9.11 -12.10 -30.52
C LEU A 463 -10.18 -11.04 -30.75
N ARG A 464 -11.02 -11.23 -31.77
CA ARG A 464 -12.11 -10.30 -32.11
C ARG A 464 -13.18 -10.26 -31.03
N GLU A 465 -13.70 -11.42 -30.62
CA GLU A 465 -14.71 -11.52 -29.56
C GLU A 465 -14.27 -10.76 -28.29
N ARG A 466 -13.02 -10.94 -27.87
CA ARG A 466 -12.48 -10.28 -26.66
C ARG A 466 -12.30 -8.78 -26.82
N ILE A 467 -11.93 -8.30 -28.01
CA ILE A 467 -11.82 -6.87 -28.29
C ILE A 467 -13.19 -6.22 -28.23
N GLU A 468 -14.21 -6.82 -28.88
CA GLU A 468 -15.58 -6.32 -28.91
C GLU A 468 -16.21 -6.31 -27.51
N ALA A 469 -16.06 -7.41 -26.74
CA ALA A 469 -16.54 -7.50 -25.37
C ALA A 469 -15.91 -6.44 -24.46
N ARG A 470 -14.59 -6.21 -24.58
CA ARG A 470 -13.87 -5.19 -23.81
C ARG A 470 -14.29 -3.77 -24.16
N GLN A 471 -14.54 -3.49 -25.45
CA GLN A 471 -15.06 -2.19 -25.89
C GLN A 471 -16.42 -1.89 -25.29
N ALA A 472 -17.28 -2.91 -25.14
CA ALA A 472 -18.60 -2.77 -24.53
C ALA A 472 -18.53 -2.47 -23.03
N LEU A 473 -17.55 -3.02 -22.29
CA LEU A 473 -17.35 -2.79 -20.85
C LEU A 473 -16.74 -1.41 -20.53
N GLY A 474 -15.81 -0.94 -21.36
CA GLY A 474 -15.29 0.44 -21.29
C GLY A 474 -14.32 0.76 -20.14
N ASP A 475 -13.84 -0.22 -19.38
CA ASP A 475 -13.03 -0.06 -18.17
C ASP A 475 -11.53 -0.43 -18.34
N ASP A 476 -11.13 -0.94 -19.50
CA ASP A 476 -9.74 -1.36 -19.78
C ASP A 476 -8.92 -0.17 -20.33
N PRO A 477 -7.66 0.02 -19.88
CA PRO A 477 -6.73 1.02 -20.42
C PRO A 477 -6.42 0.86 -21.92
N SER A 478 -6.58 -0.33 -22.49
CA SER A 478 -6.35 -0.58 -23.91
C SER A 478 -7.52 -0.11 -24.77
N ASP A 479 -7.24 0.80 -25.70
CA ASP A 479 -8.22 1.33 -26.67
C ASP A 479 -8.20 0.56 -28.00
N ALA A 480 -7.64 -0.66 -28.04
CA ALA A 480 -7.51 -1.42 -29.29
C ALA A 480 -8.87 -1.82 -29.86
N THR A 481 -9.06 -1.50 -31.14
CA THR A 481 -10.24 -1.87 -31.97
C THR A 481 -9.89 -3.01 -32.90
N VAL A 482 -10.89 -3.51 -33.65
CA VAL A 482 -10.67 -4.54 -34.70
C VAL A 482 -9.74 -4.01 -35.80
N GLU A 483 -9.82 -2.73 -36.14
CA GLU A 483 -8.91 -2.07 -37.10
C GLU A 483 -7.47 -2.06 -36.59
N VAL A 484 -7.26 -1.80 -35.29
CA VAL A 484 -5.95 -1.88 -34.64
C VAL A 484 -5.42 -3.31 -34.69
N LEU A 485 -6.26 -4.32 -34.48
CA LEU A 485 -5.87 -5.73 -34.63
C LEU A 485 -5.39 -6.03 -36.05
N ALA A 486 -6.12 -5.59 -37.07
CA ALA A 486 -5.74 -5.79 -38.47
C ALA A 486 -4.41 -5.10 -38.83
N LEU A 487 -4.16 -3.90 -38.24
CA LEU A 487 -2.87 -3.22 -38.40
C LEU A 487 -1.75 -4.01 -37.70
N GLN A 488 -1.98 -4.48 -36.48
CA GLN A 488 -1.01 -5.27 -35.71
C GLN A 488 -0.60 -6.54 -36.46
N GLN A 489 -1.56 -7.25 -37.09
CA GLN A 489 -1.28 -8.44 -37.89
C GLN A 489 -0.36 -8.17 -39.10
N ARG A 490 -0.45 -6.96 -39.68
CA ARG A 490 0.41 -6.55 -40.82
C ARG A 490 1.82 -6.16 -40.42
N VAL A 491 1.99 -5.60 -39.22
CA VAL A 491 3.29 -5.10 -38.73
C VAL A 491 4.02 -6.08 -37.82
N GLN A 492 3.40 -7.21 -37.50
CA GLN A 492 4.00 -8.24 -36.65
C GLN A 492 5.17 -8.91 -37.39
N GLU A 493 6.35 -8.77 -36.83
CA GLU A 493 7.58 -9.41 -37.33
C GLU A 493 7.80 -10.75 -36.63
N PRO A 494 8.18 -11.81 -37.36
CA PRO A 494 8.46 -13.12 -36.78
C PRO A 494 9.67 -13.05 -35.82
N LEU A 495 9.73 -14.02 -34.91
CA LEU A 495 10.85 -14.14 -33.99
C LEU A 495 12.11 -14.57 -34.75
N THR A 496 13.23 -13.90 -34.46
CA THR A 496 14.54 -14.31 -34.91
C THR A 496 14.98 -15.63 -34.24
N PRO A 497 16.00 -16.34 -34.77
CA PRO A 497 16.55 -17.54 -34.11
C PRO A 497 17.04 -17.26 -32.67
N ASP A 498 17.57 -16.08 -32.42
CA ASP A 498 18.05 -15.67 -31.10
C ASP A 498 16.89 -15.44 -30.12
N GLU A 499 15.86 -14.69 -30.52
CA GLU A 499 14.68 -14.45 -29.72
C GLU A 499 13.96 -15.75 -29.34
N ARG A 500 13.95 -16.76 -30.22
CA ARG A 500 13.30 -18.07 -29.94
C ARG A 500 13.94 -18.81 -28.77
N ARG A 501 15.23 -18.57 -28.48
CA ARG A 501 15.92 -19.18 -27.32
C ARG A 501 15.41 -18.67 -25.99
N HIS A 502 14.88 -17.45 -25.97
CA HIS A 502 14.34 -16.78 -24.79
C HIS A 502 12.80 -16.75 -24.77
N ALA A 503 12.16 -17.31 -25.81
CA ALA A 503 10.71 -17.25 -25.98
C ALA A 503 10.02 -18.40 -25.27
N VAL A 504 8.96 -18.07 -24.54
CA VAL A 504 8.02 -19.03 -23.94
C VAL A 504 6.63 -18.78 -24.52
N GLN A 505 6.00 -19.83 -25.05
CA GLN A 505 4.65 -19.73 -25.61
C GLN A 505 3.60 -19.89 -24.53
N VAL A 506 2.60 -18.99 -24.53
CA VAL A 506 1.39 -19.08 -23.72
C VAL A 506 0.19 -19.02 -24.66
N VAL A 507 -0.55 -20.13 -24.71
CA VAL A 507 -1.72 -20.27 -25.59
C VAL A 507 -2.99 -20.00 -24.80
N ASN A 508 -3.74 -19.00 -25.20
CA ASN A 508 -4.97 -18.56 -24.54
C ASN A 508 -6.20 -18.91 -25.40
N ASP A 509 -6.46 -20.20 -25.53
CA ASP A 509 -7.58 -20.77 -26.29
C ASP A 509 -8.71 -21.32 -25.39
N GLY A 510 -8.47 -21.42 -24.09
CA GLY A 510 -9.35 -21.99 -23.07
C GLY A 510 -10.01 -20.98 -22.15
N THR A 511 -10.28 -21.43 -20.93
CA THR A 511 -10.83 -20.61 -19.84
C THR A 511 -9.77 -19.74 -19.18
N LEU A 512 -10.20 -18.72 -18.44
CA LEU A 512 -9.30 -17.88 -17.64
C LEU A 512 -8.49 -18.72 -16.65
N SER A 513 -9.12 -19.67 -15.97
CA SER A 513 -8.43 -20.56 -15.00
C SER A 513 -7.37 -21.45 -15.67
N ALA A 514 -7.60 -21.89 -16.91
CA ALA A 514 -6.59 -22.65 -17.65
C ALA A 514 -5.37 -21.78 -18.02
N LEU A 515 -5.61 -20.52 -18.39
CA LEU A 515 -4.56 -19.55 -18.64
C LEU A 515 -3.76 -19.24 -17.36
N GLU A 516 -4.44 -18.98 -16.25
CA GLU A 516 -3.81 -18.71 -14.96
C GLU A 516 -2.94 -19.91 -14.51
N ALA A 517 -3.44 -21.13 -14.65
CA ALA A 517 -2.65 -22.34 -14.33
C ALA A 517 -1.40 -22.52 -15.23
N GLN A 518 -1.43 -22.07 -16.49
CA GLN A 518 -0.23 -22.04 -17.35
C GLN A 518 0.80 -21.05 -16.80
N VAL A 519 0.34 -19.86 -16.42
CA VAL A 519 1.20 -18.79 -15.89
C VAL A 519 1.81 -19.19 -14.56
N ASP A 520 1.03 -19.80 -13.66
CA ASP A 520 1.51 -20.27 -12.35
C ASP A 520 2.62 -21.32 -12.49
N ARG A 521 2.46 -22.28 -13.40
CA ARG A 521 3.51 -23.25 -13.70
C ARG A 521 4.78 -22.59 -14.25
N LEU A 522 4.63 -21.59 -15.09
CA LEU A 522 5.77 -20.84 -15.65
C LEU A 522 6.50 -20.06 -14.56
N ALA A 523 5.76 -19.35 -13.70
CA ALA A 523 6.33 -18.61 -12.59
C ALA A 523 7.05 -19.53 -11.60
N ALA A 524 6.45 -20.68 -11.26
CA ALA A 524 7.06 -21.69 -10.37
C ALA A 524 8.37 -22.28 -10.97
N ALA A 525 8.37 -22.57 -12.26
CA ALA A 525 9.57 -23.06 -12.95
C ALA A 525 10.72 -22.02 -12.91
N TRP A 526 10.39 -20.73 -13.07
CA TRP A 526 11.38 -19.67 -12.99
C TRP A 526 11.87 -19.41 -11.56
N ALA A 527 11.02 -19.52 -10.56
CA ALA A 527 11.42 -19.44 -9.15
C ALA A 527 12.39 -20.59 -8.79
N ALA A 528 12.07 -21.83 -9.18
CA ALA A 528 12.92 -22.99 -8.93
C ALA A 528 14.31 -22.88 -9.60
N SER A 529 14.40 -22.26 -10.78
CA SER A 529 15.68 -22.06 -11.47
C SER A 529 16.60 -21.04 -10.79
N GLN A 530 16.08 -20.26 -9.86
CA GLN A 530 16.85 -19.25 -9.11
C GLN A 530 17.37 -19.73 -7.75
N GLY A 531 17.11 -20.99 -7.36
CA GLY A 531 17.61 -21.60 -6.12
C GLY A 531 16.95 -21.04 -4.85
N VAL A 532 15.69 -20.62 -4.94
CA VAL A 532 14.86 -20.20 -3.80
C VAL A 532 14.00 -21.37 -3.34
#